data_8dc48d39dc4c13640f320864a8db703f
#
_entry.id   8dc48d39dc4c13640f320864a8db703f
#
_cell.length_a   1.000
_cell.length_b   1.000
_cell.length_c   1.000
_cell.angle_alpha   90.00
_cell.angle_beta   90.00
_cell.angle_gamma   90.00
#
_symmetry.space_group_name_H-M   'P 1'
#
loop_
_entity.id
_entity.type
_entity.pdbx_description
1 polymer ?
#
loop_
_entity_poly.entity_id
_entity_poly.type
_entity_poly.pdbx_seq_one_letter_code
_entity_poly.pdbx_strand_id
1 'polypeptide(L)'
;MSQSCRMFCGFMSSFVGWIGLIIATATNDWVITCKYGMHTCKKMDELGSKGLWAECVVSTSLYHCTALNQILVLPAYIQTSRALMVAACIAGVPSLALVMMALPCVKLANETDEAKHKRAILGGVLILFMSLCGIVSTVWFPIGAHQEEHLMSFGLSLYAGWVGAALCFLGGAMMTCCSGGGAELQQQPHNRFYYSKHSGTANSMPPAANHAKNAHV
;
A
#
# COMPACT_ATOMS: atom_id res chain seq x y z
N MET A 1 -4.89 -18.17 -12.06
CA MET A 1 -5.46 -17.78 -10.77
C MET A 1 -6.60 -16.80 -11.01
N SER A 2 -7.76 -17.03 -10.39
CA SER A 2 -8.91 -16.12 -10.47
C SER A 2 -8.55 -14.73 -9.93
N GLN A 3 -9.05 -13.68 -10.56
CA GLN A 3 -8.86 -12.28 -10.14
C GLN A 3 -9.23 -12.07 -8.66
N SER A 4 -10.28 -12.73 -8.21
CA SER A 4 -10.73 -12.71 -6.81
C SER A 4 -9.68 -13.28 -5.84
N CYS A 5 -8.97 -14.34 -6.21
CA CYS A 5 -7.94 -14.94 -5.37
C CYS A 5 -6.75 -13.98 -5.19
N ARG A 6 -6.34 -13.27 -6.25
CA ARG A 6 -5.25 -12.28 -6.19
C ARG A 6 -5.62 -11.07 -5.31
N MET A 7 -6.85 -10.58 -5.42
CA MET A 7 -7.33 -9.51 -4.55
C MET A 7 -7.34 -9.92 -3.08
N PHE A 8 -7.78 -11.14 -2.79
CA PHE A 8 -7.78 -11.67 -1.42
C PHE A 8 -6.35 -11.84 -0.87
N CYS A 9 -5.44 -12.44 -1.65
CA CYS A 9 -4.04 -12.58 -1.26
C CYS A 9 -3.37 -11.22 -1.03
N GLY A 10 -3.62 -10.24 -1.90
CA GLY A 10 -3.11 -8.87 -1.74
C GLY A 10 -3.63 -8.20 -0.47
N PHE A 11 -4.91 -8.37 -0.15
CA PHE A 11 -5.49 -7.87 1.10
C PHE A 11 -4.85 -8.52 2.32
N MET A 12 -4.74 -9.85 2.36
CA MET A 12 -4.13 -10.57 3.49
C MET A 12 -2.66 -10.19 3.69
N SER A 13 -1.90 -10.09 2.58
CA SER A 13 -0.50 -9.62 2.62
C SER A 13 -0.39 -8.22 3.21
N SER A 14 -1.23 -7.28 2.77
CA SER A 14 -1.25 -5.91 3.27
C SER A 14 -1.66 -5.83 4.74
N PHE A 15 -2.62 -6.65 5.15
CA PHE A 15 -3.10 -6.70 6.53
C PHE A 15 -2.01 -7.21 7.49
N VAL A 16 -1.34 -8.33 7.14
CA VAL A 16 -0.20 -8.85 7.92
C VAL A 16 0.96 -7.86 7.92
N GLY A 17 1.25 -7.23 6.79
CA GLY A 17 2.27 -6.20 6.68
C GLY A 17 1.99 -4.99 7.58
N TRP A 18 0.75 -4.53 7.63
CA TRP A 18 0.33 -3.42 8.51
C TRP A 18 0.49 -3.76 9.99
N ILE A 19 0.13 -4.99 10.40
CA ILE A 19 0.38 -5.47 11.77
C ILE A 19 1.89 -5.43 12.08
N GLY A 20 2.74 -5.86 11.14
CA GLY A 20 4.20 -5.79 11.26
C GLY A 20 4.70 -4.36 11.49
N LEU A 21 4.15 -3.37 10.76
CA LEU A 21 4.48 -1.96 10.94
C LEU A 21 4.01 -1.43 12.30
N ILE A 22 2.84 -1.84 12.79
CA ILE A 22 2.35 -1.48 14.14
C ILE A 22 3.29 -2.04 15.21
N ILE A 23 3.66 -3.32 15.11
CA ILE A 23 4.60 -3.96 16.05
C ILE A 23 5.93 -3.22 16.03
N ALA A 24 6.49 -2.94 14.85
CA ALA A 24 7.73 -2.19 14.71
C ALA A 24 7.63 -0.78 15.32
N THR A 25 6.48 -0.13 15.19
CA THR A 25 6.24 1.20 15.76
C THR A 25 6.12 1.17 17.28
N ALA A 26 5.48 0.14 17.81
CA ALA A 26 5.22 0.02 19.25
C ALA A 26 6.42 -0.48 20.06
N THR A 27 7.36 -1.16 19.41
CA THR A 27 8.53 -1.76 20.05
C THR A 27 9.77 -0.87 19.95
N ASN A 28 10.69 -0.98 20.91
CA ASN A 28 11.87 -0.12 21.02
C ASN A 28 13.19 -0.81 20.65
N ASP A 29 13.15 -2.01 20.09
CA ASP A 29 14.33 -2.77 19.70
C ASP A 29 14.69 -2.54 18.23
N TRP A 30 14.94 -1.28 17.86
CA TRP A 30 15.30 -0.93 16.48
C TRP A 30 16.77 -1.17 16.22
N VAL A 31 17.61 -0.68 17.11
CA VAL A 31 19.05 -0.80 17.01
C VAL A 31 19.62 -1.19 18.38
N ILE A 32 20.49 -2.17 18.38
CA ILE A 32 21.22 -2.61 19.56
C ILE A 32 22.59 -1.94 19.52
N THR A 33 22.90 -1.17 20.55
CA THR A 33 24.14 -0.41 20.68
C THR A 33 25.03 -1.03 21.74
N CYS A 34 26.34 -0.88 21.56
CA CYS A 34 27.33 -1.37 22.49
C CYS A 34 28.54 -0.44 22.53
N LYS A 35 28.91 0.03 23.71
CA LYS A 35 30.05 0.94 23.92
C LYS A 35 31.42 0.28 23.78
N TYR A 36 31.51 -1.01 24.06
CA TYR A 36 32.80 -1.73 24.20
C TYR A 36 33.06 -2.78 23.11
N GLY A 37 32.19 -2.92 22.13
CA GLY A 37 32.25 -3.94 21.10
C GLY A 37 31.27 -5.10 21.33
N MET A 38 30.62 -5.57 20.24
CA MET A 38 29.49 -6.54 20.29
C MET A 38 29.85 -7.83 21.04
N HIS A 39 31.09 -8.34 20.88
CA HIS A 39 31.53 -9.55 21.59
C HIS A 39 31.69 -9.32 23.10
N THR A 40 32.17 -8.14 23.48
CA THR A 40 32.41 -7.76 24.88
C THR A 40 31.09 -7.50 25.61
N CYS A 41 30.16 -6.79 24.97
CA CYS A 41 28.86 -6.50 25.56
C CYS A 41 27.98 -7.75 25.73
N LYS A 42 28.05 -8.70 24.79
CA LYS A 42 27.39 -10.01 24.98
C LYS A 42 27.93 -10.80 26.14
N LYS A 43 29.21 -10.61 26.47
CA LYS A 43 29.87 -11.31 27.58
C LYS A 43 29.62 -10.63 28.94
N MET A 44 29.33 -9.33 28.91
CA MET A 44 29.11 -8.49 30.12
C MET A 44 27.63 -8.22 30.39
N ASP A 45 26.71 -8.70 29.52
CA ASP A 45 25.27 -8.39 29.54
C ASP A 45 24.94 -6.88 29.59
N GLU A 46 25.83 -6.05 29.04
CA GLU A 46 25.62 -4.61 28.91
C GLU A 46 25.24 -4.26 27.46
N LEU A 47 23.96 -4.43 27.13
CA LEU A 47 23.41 -4.13 25.82
C LEU A 47 22.50 -2.91 25.92
N GLY A 48 22.73 -1.89 25.07
CA GLY A 48 21.81 -0.81 24.85
C GLY A 48 20.85 -1.14 23.71
N SER A 49 19.57 -0.84 23.84
CA SER A 49 18.63 -0.86 22.71
C SER A 49 18.05 0.54 22.52
N LYS A 50 18.10 1.03 21.28
CA LYS A 50 17.57 2.35 20.89
C LYS A 50 16.41 2.14 19.93
N GLY A 51 15.26 2.68 20.30
CA GLY A 51 14.04 2.59 19.51
C GLY A 51 13.44 3.95 19.19
N LEU A 52 12.22 3.94 18.69
CA LEU A 52 11.52 5.18 18.34
C LEU A 52 11.16 6.02 19.58
N TRP A 53 10.79 5.38 20.69
CA TRP A 53 10.18 6.05 21.85
C TRP A 53 11.06 6.07 23.08
N ALA A 54 11.93 5.08 23.21
CA ALA A 54 12.77 4.94 24.37
C ALA A 54 14.15 4.39 23.98
N GLU A 55 15.12 4.72 24.83
CA GLU A 55 16.44 4.12 24.85
C GLU A 55 16.54 3.29 26.14
N CYS A 56 16.84 2.01 25.99
CA CYS A 56 16.92 1.07 27.09
C CYS A 56 18.34 0.56 27.24
N VAL A 57 18.85 0.49 28.47
CA VAL A 57 20.13 -0.11 28.80
C VAL A 57 19.85 -1.32 29.69
N VAL A 58 20.34 -2.47 29.21
CA VAL A 58 20.31 -3.73 29.97
C VAL A 58 21.68 -3.87 30.64
N SER A 59 21.72 -3.87 31.97
CA SER A 59 22.89 -4.21 32.77
C SER A 59 22.56 -5.43 33.60
N THR A 60 23.58 -6.17 34.05
CA THR A 60 23.46 -7.46 34.77
C THR A 60 22.46 -7.51 35.96
N SER A 61 22.02 -6.35 36.45
CA SER A 61 21.07 -6.22 37.55
C SER A 61 19.95 -5.21 37.33
N LEU A 62 19.97 -4.44 36.26
CA LEU A 62 18.99 -3.37 36.05
C LEU A 62 18.60 -3.25 34.56
N TYR A 63 17.31 -3.29 34.28
CA TYR A 63 16.72 -2.87 33.02
C TYR A 63 16.19 -1.45 33.21
N HIS A 64 16.88 -0.48 32.61
CA HIS A 64 16.49 0.93 32.72
C HIS A 64 16.18 1.49 31.33
N CYS A 65 14.97 2.00 31.16
CA CYS A 65 14.56 2.67 29.92
C CYS A 65 14.32 4.15 30.20
N THR A 66 14.96 5.01 29.41
CA THR A 66 14.71 6.44 29.36
C THR A 66 13.82 6.78 28.19
N ALA A 67 12.66 7.39 28.48
CA ALA A 67 11.76 7.84 27.42
C ALA A 67 12.34 9.06 26.71
N LEU A 68 12.34 9.04 25.39
CA LEU A 68 12.82 10.12 24.52
C LEU A 68 11.73 11.19 24.35
N ASN A 69 11.37 11.90 25.41
CA ASN A 69 10.26 12.86 25.41
C ASN A 69 10.64 14.28 24.96
N GLN A 70 11.93 14.60 24.89
CA GLN A 70 12.41 15.93 24.55
C GLN A 70 12.47 16.12 23.03
N ILE A 71 11.34 16.45 22.40
CA ILE A 71 11.20 16.57 20.96
C ILE A 71 12.20 17.58 20.34
N LEU A 72 12.50 18.68 21.03
CA LEU A 72 13.36 19.74 20.52
C LEU A 72 14.85 19.40 20.50
N VAL A 73 15.30 18.47 21.32
CA VAL A 73 16.71 18.04 21.41
C VAL A 73 16.96 16.74 20.67
N LEU A 74 15.89 16.08 20.23
CA LEU A 74 15.97 14.77 19.59
C LEU A 74 16.57 14.90 18.16
N PRO A 75 17.49 14.00 17.78
CA PRO A 75 18.01 13.95 16.43
C PRO A 75 16.92 13.86 15.36
N ALA A 76 17.11 14.54 14.25
CA ALA A 76 16.12 14.64 13.18
C ALA A 76 15.70 13.26 12.62
N TYR A 77 16.60 12.27 12.58
CA TYR A 77 16.30 10.94 12.08
C TYR A 77 15.25 10.20 12.92
N ILE A 78 15.27 10.38 14.26
CA ILE A 78 14.26 9.79 15.16
C ILE A 78 12.91 10.45 14.94
N GLN A 79 12.86 11.80 14.87
CA GLN A 79 11.60 12.53 14.67
C GLN A 79 10.96 12.19 13.33
N THR A 80 11.75 12.17 12.25
CA THR A 80 11.27 11.81 10.91
C THR A 80 10.74 10.38 10.88
N SER A 81 11.49 9.43 11.47
CA SER A 81 11.07 8.03 11.52
C SER A 81 9.78 7.84 12.33
N ARG A 82 9.62 8.55 13.46
CA ARG A 82 8.36 8.55 14.23
C ARG A 82 7.19 9.06 13.39
N ALA A 83 7.36 10.20 12.74
CA ALA A 83 6.29 10.80 11.93
C ALA A 83 5.87 9.87 10.78
N LEU A 84 6.82 9.26 10.08
CA LEU A 84 6.56 8.34 8.98
C LEU A 84 5.87 7.05 9.47
N MET A 85 6.32 6.45 10.57
CA MET A 85 5.71 5.22 11.10
C MET A 85 4.30 5.47 11.64
N VAL A 86 4.08 6.58 12.33
CA VAL A 86 2.73 6.96 12.80
C VAL A 86 1.82 7.24 11.60
N ALA A 87 2.29 7.98 10.60
CA ALA A 87 1.52 8.22 9.36
C ALA A 87 1.17 6.90 8.65
N ALA A 88 2.11 5.94 8.56
CA ALA A 88 1.85 4.63 8.00
C ALA A 88 0.78 3.86 8.78
N CYS A 89 0.86 3.84 10.12
CA CYS A 89 -0.13 3.17 10.96
C CYS A 89 -1.54 3.77 10.81
N ILE A 90 -1.65 5.10 10.79
CA ILE A 90 -2.93 5.82 10.63
C ILE A 90 -3.49 5.59 9.22
N ALA A 91 -2.67 5.71 8.17
CA ALA A 91 -3.09 5.49 6.79
C ALA A 91 -3.54 4.04 6.53
N GLY A 92 -3.04 3.08 7.29
CA GLY A 92 -3.42 1.68 7.19
C GLY A 92 -4.90 1.42 7.44
N VAL A 93 -5.51 2.12 8.39
CA VAL A 93 -6.93 1.92 8.74
C VAL A 93 -7.86 2.22 7.56
N PRO A 94 -7.86 3.43 6.96
CA PRO A 94 -8.73 3.72 5.84
C PRO A 94 -8.37 2.93 4.58
N SER A 95 -7.07 2.64 4.34
CA SER A 95 -6.66 1.88 3.17
C SER A 95 -7.18 0.44 3.20
N LEU A 96 -7.04 -0.25 4.32
CA LEU A 96 -7.56 -1.61 4.50
C LEU A 96 -9.08 -1.65 4.47
N ALA A 97 -9.76 -0.64 5.05
CA ALA A 97 -11.22 -0.52 4.99
C ALA A 97 -11.70 -0.37 3.54
N LEU A 98 -11.05 0.48 2.73
CA LEU A 98 -11.38 0.65 1.31
C LEU A 98 -11.19 -0.65 0.51
N VAL A 99 -10.07 -1.34 0.72
CA VAL A 99 -9.81 -2.62 0.04
C VAL A 99 -10.80 -3.69 0.50
N MET A 100 -11.12 -3.76 1.78
CA MET A 100 -12.10 -4.71 2.31
C MET A 100 -13.48 -4.50 1.68
N MET A 101 -13.93 -3.24 1.53
CA MET A 101 -15.18 -2.92 0.84
C MET A 101 -15.15 -3.24 -0.66
N ALA A 102 -13.97 -3.25 -1.28
CA ALA A 102 -13.80 -3.59 -2.68
C ALA A 102 -13.72 -5.11 -2.94
N LEU A 103 -13.58 -5.95 -1.91
CA LEU A 103 -13.52 -7.40 -2.05
C LEU A 103 -14.83 -7.96 -2.65
N PRO A 104 -14.74 -8.96 -3.54
CA PRO A 104 -15.92 -9.54 -4.20
C PRO A 104 -16.87 -10.25 -3.22
N CYS A 105 -16.39 -10.63 -2.04
CA CYS A 105 -17.20 -11.24 -0.98
C CYS A 105 -18.15 -10.25 -0.29
N VAL A 106 -17.85 -8.95 -0.36
CA VAL A 106 -18.68 -7.90 0.27
C VAL A 106 -19.67 -7.36 -0.76
N LYS A 107 -20.94 -7.72 -0.61
CA LYS A 107 -22.04 -7.18 -1.43
C LYS A 107 -22.63 -5.98 -0.70
N LEU A 108 -22.23 -4.77 -1.08
CA LEU A 108 -23.00 -3.58 -0.71
C LEU A 108 -24.16 -3.43 -1.70
N ALA A 109 -25.34 -3.20 -1.18
CA ALA A 109 -26.53 -3.02 -1.99
C ALA A 109 -26.37 -1.81 -2.94
N ASN A 110 -26.67 -2.01 -4.24
CA ASN A 110 -26.65 -0.98 -5.30
C ASN A 110 -25.30 -0.40 -5.72
N GLU A 111 -24.19 -1.11 -5.58
CA GLU A 111 -22.91 -0.60 -6.08
C GLU A 111 -22.59 -1.08 -7.49
N THR A 112 -22.10 -0.14 -8.31
CA THR A 112 -21.57 -0.42 -9.65
C THR A 112 -20.18 -1.03 -9.56
N ASP A 113 -19.83 -1.95 -10.45
CA ASP A 113 -18.50 -2.58 -10.50
C ASP A 113 -17.37 -1.55 -10.68
N GLU A 114 -17.67 -0.42 -11.32
CA GLU A 114 -16.74 0.70 -11.49
C GLU A 114 -16.39 1.37 -10.16
N ALA A 115 -17.36 1.52 -9.24
CA ALA A 115 -17.10 2.09 -7.92
C ALA A 115 -16.20 1.18 -7.07
N LYS A 116 -16.40 -0.14 -7.14
CA LYS A 116 -15.53 -1.12 -6.47
C LYS A 116 -14.10 -1.07 -7.00
N HIS A 117 -13.95 -0.95 -8.32
CA HIS A 117 -12.65 -0.84 -8.97
C HIS A 117 -11.89 0.41 -8.52
N LYS A 118 -12.53 1.57 -8.51
CA LYS A 118 -11.93 2.83 -8.03
C LYS A 118 -11.49 2.74 -6.56
N ARG A 119 -12.29 2.10 -5.69
CA ARG A 119 -11.92 1.88 -4.28
C ARG A 119 -10.74 0.93 -4.13
N ALA A 120 -10.67 -0.13 -4.93
CA ALA A 120 -9.56 -1.06 -4.91
C ALA A 120 -8.24 -0.37 -5.30
N ILE A 121 -8.26 0.46 -6.34
CA ILE A 121 -7.10 1.25 -6.77
C ILE A 121 -6.71 2.25 -5.68
N LEU A 122 -7.65 3.03 -5.18
CA LEU A 122 -7.38 4.03 -4.14
C LEU A 122 -6.81 3.38 -2.88
N GLY A 123 -7.40 2.28 -2.42
CA GLY A 123 -6.88 1.51 -1.29
C GLY A 123 -5.48 0.96 -1.56
N GLY A 124 -5.24 0.42 -2.76
CA GLY A 124 -3.92 -0.07 -3.18
C GLY A 124 -2.84 1.02 -3.20
N VAL A 125 -3.16 2.21 -3.70
CA VAL A 125 -2.26 3.37 -3.71
C VAL A 125 -1.93 3.82 -2.28
N LEU A 126 -2.92 3.87 -1.39
CA LEU A 126 -2.69 4.21 0.02
C LEU A 126 -1.82 3.15 0.73
N ILE A 127 -1.98 1.87 0.40
CA ILE A 127 -1.11 0.80 0.92
C ILE A 127 0.32 0.96 0.41
N LEU A 128 0.52 1.32 -0.85
CA LEU A 128 1.86 1.62 -1.39
C LEU A 128 2.49 2.82 -0.70
N PHE A 129 1.73 3.87 -0.44
CA PHE A 129 2.19 5.03 0.34
C PHE A 129 2.61 4.61 1.76
N MET A 130 1.79 3.82 2.45
CA MET A 130 2.10 3.26 3.77
C MET A 130 3.39 2.43 3.76
N SER A 131 3.57 1.58 2.76
CA SER A 131 4.80 0.80 2.54
C SER A 131 6.01 1.69 2.35
N LEU A 132 5.90 2.73 1.53
CA LEU A 132 6.99 3.68 1.28
C LEU A 132 7.40 4.40 2.58
N CYS A 133 6.44 4.88 3.37
CA CYS A 133 6.72 5.47 4.68
C CYS A 133 7.46 4.49 5.60
N GLY A 134 7.04 3.22 5.63
CA GLY A 134 7.70 2.17 6.39
C GLY A 134 9.13 1.91 5.94
N ILE A 135 9.37 1.76 4.63
CA ILE A 135 10.70 1.55 4.06
C ILE A 135 11.63 2.72 4.38
N VAL A 136 11.18 3.95 4.10
CA VAL A 136 12.00 5.16 4.35
C VAL A 136 12.35 5.27 5.82
N SER A 137 11.39 5.06 6.72
CA SER A 137 11.62 5.11 8.16
C SER A 137 12.65 4.07 8.63
N THR A 138 12.47 2.82 8.21
CA THR A 138 13.31 1.70 8.65
C THR A 138 14.72 1.72 8.03
N VAL A 139 14.94 2.44 6.94
CA VAL A 139 16.26 2.68 6.36
C VAL A 139 16.93 3.92 6.95
N TRP A 140 16.17 5.00 7.13
CA TRP A 140 16.67 6.26 7.62
C TRP A 140 17.13 6.19 9.09
N PHE A 141 16.38 5.49 9.93
CA PHE A 141 16.70 5.34 11.34
C PHE A 141 18.08 4.72 11.61
N PRO A 142 18.44 3.55 11.08
CA PRO A 142 19.75 2.95 11.31
C PRO A 142 20.90 3.76 10.70
N ILE A 143 20.68 4.47 9.58
CA ILE A 143 21.68 5.36 9.00
C ILE A 143 22.00 6.50 9.96
N GLY A 144 21.00 7.14 10.54
CA GLY A 144 21.19 8.20 11.53
C GLY A 144 21.82 7.68 12.82
N ALA A 145 21.39 6.52 13.29
CA ALA A 145 21.95 5.88 14.48
C ALA A 145 23.43 5.48 14.29
N HIS A 146 23.82 5.05 13.08
CA HIS A 146 25.20 4.70 12.77
C HIS A 146 26.15 5.90 12.79
N GLN A 147 25.66 7.09 12.50
CA GLN A 147 26.47 8.32 12.60
C GLN A 147 26.79 8.69 14.05
N GLU A 148 25.91 8.33 14.99
CA GLU A 148 26.14 8.57 16.42
C GLU A 148 26.94 7.44 17.09
N GLU A 149 26.64 6.19 16.73
CA GLU A 149 27.19 4.97 17.35
C GLU A 149 27.84 4.09 16.29
N HIS A 150 29.17 4.01 16.28
CA HIS A 150 29.94 3.24 15.30
C HIS A 150 29.73 1.72 15.39
N LEU A 151 29.32 1.21 16.54
CA LEU A 151 29.15 -0.22 16.83
C LEU A 151 27.67 -0.49 17.15
N MET A 152 26.92 -0.91 16.14
CA MET A 152 25.50 -1.26 16.28
C MET A 152 25.16 -2.56 15.57
N SER A 153 24.07 -3.16 16.01
CA SER A 153 23.43 -4.30 15.34
C SER A 153 21.94 -4.01 15.18
N PHE A 154 21.34 -4.61 14.18
CA PHE A 154 19.92 -4.42 13.93
C PHE A 154 19.05 -5.20 14.92
N GLY A 155 18.06 -4.54 15.47
CA GLY A 155 17.12 -5.15 16.41
C GLY A 155 15.93 -5.82 15.72
N LEU A 156 15.20 -6.62 16.48
CA LEU A 156 14.08 -7.41 15.98
C LEU A 156 12.94 -6.53 15.40
N SER A 157 12.69 -5.38 16.02
CA SER A 157 11.66 -4.43 15.58
C SER A 157 11.93 -3.89 14.18
N LEU A 158 13.20 -3.66 13.83
CA LEU A 158 13.60 -3.19 12.52
C LEU A 158 13.34 -4.25 11.44
N TYR A 159 13.64 -5.52 11.74
CA TYR A 159 13.32 -6.64 10.83
C TYR A 159 11.80 -6.79 10.64
N ALA A 160 11.03 -6.67 11.71
CA ALA A 160 9.57 -6.69 11.62
C ALA A 160 9.03 -5.54 10.73
N GLY A 161 9.65 -4.35 10.83
CA GLY A 161 9.35 -3.21 9.98
C GLY A 161 9.66 -3.47 8.50
N TRP A 162 10.82 -4.05 8.18
CA TRP A 162 11.21 -4.39 6.81
C TRP A 162 10.27 -5.43 6.19
N VAL A 163 10.01 -6.52 6.91
CA VAL A 163 9.09 -7.56 6.44
C VAL A 163 7.68 -6.98 6.28
N GLY A 164 7.21 -6.19 7.26
CA GLY A 164 5.91 -5.54 7.21
C GLY A 164 5.77 -4.61 6.00
N ALA A 165 6.76 -3.76 5.77
CA ALA A 165 6.78 -2.84 4.63
C ALA A 165 6.83 -3.60 3.28
N ALA A 166 7.64 -4.65 3.16
CA ALA A 166 7.71 -5.47 1.96
C ALA A 166 6.37 -6.16 1.65
N LEU A 167 5.70 -6.71 2.67
CA LEU A 167 4.38 -7.33 2.52
C LEU A 167 3.31 -6.30 2.10
N CYS A 168 3.35 -5.08 2.66
CA CYS A 168 2.48 -3.98 2.24
C CYS A 168 2.75 -3.58 0.79
N PHE A 169 4.02 -3.51 0.37
CA PHE A 169 4.38 -3.20 -1.00
C PHE A 169 3.83 -4.24 -1.99
N LEU A 170 4.05 -5.51 -1.70
CA LEU A 170 3.54 -6.61 -2.53
C LEU A 170 2.01 -6.59 -2.59
N GLY A 171 1.35 -6.43 -1.45
CA GLY A 171 -0.11 -6.37 -1.38
C GLY A 171 -0.68 -5.19 -2.15
N GLY A 172 -0.12 -3.98 -1.96
CA GLY A 172 -0.52 -2.77 -2.68
C GLY A 172 -0.28 -2.88 -4.19
N ALA A 173 0.86 -3.42 -4.61
CA ALA A 173 1.17 -3.67 -6.01
C ALA A 173 0.19 -4.68 -6.65
N MET A 174 -0.13 -5.76 -5.96
CA MET A 174 -1.12 -6.74 -6.43
C MET A 174 -2.50 -6.09 -6.61
N MET A 175 -2.90 -5.19 -5.70
CA MET A 175 -4.19 -4.49 -5.79
C MET A 175 -4.22 -3.52 -6.97
N THR A 176 -3.20 -2.69 -7.14
CA THR A 176 -3.13 -1.69 -8.22
C THR A 176 -2.98 -2.34 -9.59
N CYS A 177 -2.07 -3.31 -9.76
CA CYS A 177 -1.86 -4.01 -11.03
C CYS A 177 -3.04 -4.88 -11.44
N CYS A 178 -3.73 -5.52 -10.49
CA CYS A 178 -4.89 -6.36 -10.81
C CYS A 178 -6.13 -5.54 -11.17
N SER A 179 -6.21 -4.32 -10.68
CA SER A 179 -7.28 -3.39 -11.02
C SER A 179 -7.04 -2.71 -12.39
N GLY A 180 -5.79 -2.49 -12.82
CA GLY A 180 -5.48 -1.80 -14.07
C GLY A 180 -5.80 -2.59 -15.34
N GLY A 181 -5.74 -3.92 -15.30
CA GLY A 181 -5.94 -4.76 -16.49
C GLY A 181 -7.37 -4.81 -17.05
N GLY A 182 -8.37 -4.32 -16.30
CA GLY A 182 -9.76 -4.24 -16.77
C GLY A 182 -10.11 -2.90 -17.45
N ALA A 183 -9.38 -1.84 -17.15
CA ALA A 183 -9.70 -0.51 -17.66
C ALA A 183 -9.14 -0.25 -19.06
N GLU A 184 -8.01 -0.84 -19.43
CA GLU A 184 -7.46 -0.69 -20.79
C GLU A 184 -8.23 -1.44 -21.87
N LEU A 185 -8.91 -2.54 -21.51
CA LEU A 185 -9.73 -3.29 -22.46
C LEU A 185 -11.15 -2.74 -22.61
N GLN A 186 -11.60 -1.85 -21.73
CA GLN A 186 -12.95 -1.28 -21.74
C GLN A 186 -12.99 0.18 -22.18
N GLN A 187 -11.82 0.80 -22.40
CA GLN A 187 -11.70 2.12 -23.04
C GLN A 187 -11.51 1.98 -24.55
N GLN A 188 -12.28 1.09 -25.16
CA GLN A 188 -12.58 1.25 -26.59
C GLN A 188 -13.62 2.36 -26.66
N PRO A 189 -13.30 3.51 -27.26
CA PRO A 189 -14.24 4.60 -27.36
C PRO A 189 -15.43 4.10 -28.18
N HIS A 190 -16.61 4.11 -27.57
CA HIS A 190 -17.89 3.88 -28.23
C HIS A 190 -18.23 5.07 -29.14
N ASN A 191 -17.24 5.56 -29.87
CA ASN A 191 -17.34 6.49 -30.99
C ASN A 191 -17.06 5.74 -32.27
N ARG A 192 -17.73 4.63 -32.52
CA ARG A 192 -18.04 4.24 -33.85
C ARG A 192 -19.18 5.16 -34.29
N PHE A 193 -18.81 6.33 -34.80
CA PHE A 193 -19.64 7.03 -35.78
C PHE A 193 -20.03 6.02 -36.84
N TYR A 194 -21.29 5.65 -36.88
CA TYR A 194 -21.90 5.01 -38.02
C TYR A 194 -21.80 5.99 -39.17
N TYR A 195 -20.70 5.97 -39.89
CA TYR A 195 -20.64 6.51 -41.22
C TYR A 195 -21.44 5.52 -42.08
N SER A 196 -22.74 5.78 -42.18
CA SER A 196 -23.57 5.17 -43.19
C SER A 196 -22.98 5.62 -44.56
N LYS A 197 -22.14 4.79 -45.11
CA LYS A 197 -21.63 4.92 -46.45
C LYS A 197 -22.82 4.64 -47.35
N HIS A 198 -23.55 5.70 -47.72
CA HIS A 198 -24.40 5.71 -48.90
C HIS A 198 -23.49 5.48 -50.08
N SER A 199 -23.30 4.24 -50.45
CA SER A 199 -22.79 3.85 -51.73
C SER A 199 -23.93 4.06 -52.73
N GLY A 200 -23.89 5.21 -53.42
CA GLY A 200 -24.70 5.45 -54.57
C GLY A 200 -24.28 4.46 -55.67
N THR A 201 -25.15 3.58 -56.01
CA THR A 201 -25.11 2.89 -57.29
C THR A 201 -26.31 3.40 -58.08
N ALA A 202 -26.00 4.30 -59.01
CA ALA A 202 -26.88 4.60 -60.11
C ALA A 202 -26.98 3.31 -60.92
N ASN A 203 -28.16 2.90 -61.23
CA ASN A 203 -28.69 2.50 -62.51
C ASN A 203 -29.93 1.64 -62.38
N SER A 204 -30.86 2.08 -63.07
CA SER A 204 -31.92 1.46 -63.90
C SER A 204 -33.33 1.83 -63.47
N MET A 205 -33.83 2.68 -64.28
CA MET A 205 -35.23 2.93 -64.53
C MET A 205 -35.84 1.65 -65.12
N PRO A 206 -37.01 1.26 -64.72
CA PRO A 206 -37.96 0.63 -65.63
C PRO A 206 -39.33 1.30 -65.52
N PRO A 207 -40.21 1.03 -66.48
CA PRO A 207 -41.11 2.03 -66.99
C PRO A 207 -42.48 2.03 -66.26
N ALA A 208 -43.18 3.10 -66.58
CA ALA A 208 -44.58 3.35 -66.25
C ALA A 208 -45.47 2.22 -66.71
N ALA A 209 -46.37 1.83 -65.88
CA ALA A 209 -47.62 1.18 -66.25
C ALA A 209 -48.79 1.87 -65.58
N ASN A 210 -49.52 2.62 -66.35
CA ASN A 210 -50.88 3.04 -66.04
C ASN A 210 -51.76 1.88 -65.67
N HIS A 211 -52.63 2.08 -64.70
CA HIS A 211 -54.04 1.80 -64.95
C HIS A 211 -54.93 2.56 -63.97
N ALA A 212 -55.69 3.40 -64.59
CA ALA A 212 -56.85 4.07 -64.05
C ALA A 212 -58.04 3.10 -63.78
N LYS A 213 -59.06 3.67 -63.16
CA LYS A 213 -60.47 3.26 -62.99
C LYS A 213 -60.74 2.34 -61.78
N ASN A 214 -61.80 2.60 -61.04
CA ASN A 214 -63.08 3.24 -61.19
C ASN A 214 -63.63 3.65 -59.85
N ALA A 215 -64.18 4.70 -59.65
CA ALA A 215 -65.48 5.26 -59.38
C ALA A 215 -66.63 4.24 -59.27
N HIS A 216 -67.47 4.46 -58.30
CA HIS A 216 -68.89 4.27 -58.08
C HIS A 216 -69.14 3.74 -56.64
N VAL A 217 -69.95 4.23 -55.85
CA VAL A 217 -71.19 5.00 -55.70
C VAL A 217 -71.21 5.42 -54.27
#